data_27e62c1ec69c0b241176f20e8a273f41
#
_entry.id   27e62c1ec69c0b241176f20e8a273f41
#
_cell.length_a   1.000
_cell.length_b   1.000
_cell.length_c   1.000
_cell.angle_alpha   90.00
_cell.angle_beta   90.00
_cell.angle_gamma   90.00
#
_symmetry.space_group_name_H-M   'P 1'
#
loop_
_entity.id
_entity.type
_entity.pdbx_description
1 polymer ?
#
loop_
_entity_poly.entity_id
_entity_poly.type
_entity_poly.pdbx_seq_one_letter_code
_entity_poly.pdbx_strand_id
1 'polypeptide(L)'
;MRKTLASVMVVFMCLFMFAGCGNKTLEQRIKPADLQKMVDEMKENSLFKSVYKDAAIEVSGNTITYKYYYKQELSDEQIEAVKAQLEKSGLEKQADSVKSSIKKSTGIEPDSVAFIYYDGADKEICKIEK
;
A
#
# COMPACT_ATOMS: atom_id res chain seq x y z
N MET A 1 12.79 8.17 -11.45
CA MET A 1 12.47 7.55 -10.16
C MET A 1 11.03 7.76 -9.70
N ARG A 2 10.48 8.97 -9.81
CA ARG A 2 9.11 9.27 -9.37
C ARG A 2 8.03 8.48 -10.11
N LYS A 3 8.17 8.36 -11.43
CA LYS A 3 7.24 7.60 -12.29
C LYS A 3 7.28 6.10 -12.02
N THR A 4 8.44 5.60 -11.59
CA THR A 4 8.65 4.19 -11.29
C THR A 4 7.94 3.77 -9.99
N LEU A 5 7.95 4.63 -8.97
CA LEU A 5 7.24 4.38 -7.71
C LEU A 5 5.74 4.26 -7.92
N ALA A 6 5.17 5.18 -8.71
CA ALA A 6 3.74 5.14 -9.04
C ALA A 6 3.38 3.90 -9.86
N SER A 7 4.23 3.50 -10.81
CA SER A 7 4.04 2.30 -11.63
C SER A 7 4.08 1.02 -10.79
N VAL A 8 5.03 0.93 -9.87
CA VAL A 8 5.15 -0.23 -8.98
C VAL A 8 3.89 -0.38 -8.12
N MET A 9 3.36 0.73 -7.62
CA MET A 9 2.12 0.69 -6.83
C MET A 9 0.92 0.22 -7.65
N VAL A 10 0.76 0.71 -8.86
CA VAL A 10 -0.37 0.36 -9.73
C VAL A 10 -0.37 -1.13 -10.06
N VAL A 11 0.80 -1.71 -10.32
CA VAL A 11 0.92 -3.14 -10.65
C VAL A 11 0.45 -4.02 -9.49
N PHE A 12 0.72 -3.61 -8.24
CA PHE A 12 0.35 -4.41 -7.08
C PHE A 12 -1.10 -4.26 -6.63
N MET A 13 -1.77 -3.21 -7.08
CA MET A 13 -3.19 -2.99 -6.75
C MET A 13 -4.14 -3.94 -7.50
N CYS A 14 -3.69 -4.51 -8.62
CA CYS A 14 -4.52 -5.39 -9.43
C CYS A 14 -4.55 -6.85 -8.94
N LEU A 15 -3.79 -7.19 -7.89
CA LEU A 15 -3.65 -8.57 -7.42
C LEU A 15 -4.70 -9.00 -6.37
N PHE A 16 -5.63 -8.13 -6.04
CA PHE A 16 -6.70 -8.48 -5.10
C PHE A 16 -7.81 -9.26 -5.78
N MET A 17 -7.67 -10.57 -5.80
CA MET A 17 -8.74 -11.46 -6.22
C MET A 17 -9.23 -12.25 -5.01
N PHE A 18 -10.27 -11.76 -4.37
CA PHE A 18 -10.93 -12.47 -3.29
C PHE A 18 -12.32 -12.92 -3.74
N ALA A 19 -12.54 -14.20 -3.74
CA ALA A 19 -13.86 -14.77 -4.03
C ALA A 19 -14.67 -14.87 -2.73
N GLY A 20 -15.90 -14.36 -2.72
CA GLY A 20 -16.79 -14.59 -1.60
C GLY A 20 -17.95 -13.59 -1.54
N CYS A 21 -19.09 -14.06 -1.01
CA CYS A 21 -20.31 -13.28 -0.80
C CYS A 21 -20.66 -13.27 0.69
N GLY A 22 -21.15 -12.13 1.23
CA GLY A 22 -21.66 -12.04 2.59
C GLY A 22 -21.38 -10.70 3.26
N ASN A 23 -22.07 -10.43 4.36
CA ASN A 23 -21.99 -9.20 5.15
C ASN A 23 -20.86 -9.29 6.20
N LYS A 24 -19.62 -9.39 5.73
CA LYS A 24 -18.44 -9.42 6.60
C LYS A 24 -17.61 -8.18 6.40
N THR A 25 -16.83 -7.81 7.43
CA THR A 25 -15.84 -6.76 7.31
C THR A 25 -14.67 -7.24 6.43
N LEU A 26 -13.86 -6.32 5.93
CA LEU A 26 -12.65 -6.67 5.18
C LEU A 26 -11.71 -7.55 6.01
N GLU A 27 -11.56 -7.24 7.29
CA GLU A 27 -10.73 -8.02 8.22
C GLU A 27 -11.18 -9.48 8.28
N GLN A 28 -12.48 -9.73 8.24
CA GLN A 28 -13.04 -11.08 8.24
C GLN A 28 -12.94 -11.78 6.89
N ARG A 29 -12.95 -11.00 5.81
CA ARG A 29 -12.92 -11.50 4.44
C ARG A 29 -11.50 -11.83 3.97
N ILE A 30 -10.54 -11.02 4.35
CA ILE A 30 -9.16 -11.14 3.89
C ILE A 30 -8.36 -11.90 4.95
N LYS A 31 -7.89 -13.09 4.58
CA LYS A 31 -7.10 -13.91 5.49
C LYS A 31 -5.68 -13.36 5.63
N PRO A 32 -5.08 -13.41 6.83
CA PRO A 32 -3.68 -12.99 7.01
C PRO A 32 -2.70 -13.70 6.08
N ALA A 33 -2.95 -14.97 5.75
CA ALA A 33 -2.12 -15.71 4.81
C ALA A 33 -2.15 -15.11 3.40
N ASP A 34 -3.30 -14.62 2.97
CA ASP A 34 -3.45 -13.98 1.66
C ASP A 34 -2.71 -12.64 1.62
N LEU A 35 -2.76 -11.87 2.70
CA LEU A 35 -2.01 -10.62 2.83
C LEU A 35 -0.50 -10.89 2.78
N GLN A 36 -0.04 -11.91 3.49
CA GLN A 36 1.38 -12.28 3.50
C GLN A 36 1.85 -12.71 2.11
N LYS A 37 1.04 -13.48 1.40
CA LYS A 37 1.34 -13.89 0.03
C LYS A 37 1.50 -12.68 -0.89
N MET A 38 0.62 -11.68 -0.78
CA MET A 38 0.70 -10.46 -1.56
C MET A 38 1.97 -9.68 -1.26
N VAL A 39 2.31 -9.56 0.01
CA VAL A 39 3.56 -8.90 0.42
C VAL A 39 4.78 -9.64 -0.15
N ASP A 40 4.78 -10.96 -0.08
CA ASP A 40 5.87 -11.78 -0.62
C ASP A 40 6.02 -11.59 -2.13
N GLU A 41 4.92 -11.56 -2.87
CA GLU A 41 4.92 -11.29 -4.30
C GLU A 41 5.44 -9.88 -4.62
N MET A 42 5.07 -8.87 -3.83
CA MET A 42 5.60 -7.52 -3.97
C MET A 42 7.12 -7.51 -3.78
N LYS A 43 7.61 -8.20 -2.76
CA LYS A 43 9.04 -8.25 -2.45
C LYS A 43 9.87 -8.98 -3.50
N GLU A 44 9.29 -9.87 -4.27
CA GLU A 44 9.97 -10.57 -5.36
C GLU A 44 10.17 -9.69 -6.60
N ASN A 45 9.42 -8.61 -6.72
CA ASN A 45 9.53 -7.70 -7.85
C ASN A 45 10.87 -6.95 -7.82
N SER A 46 11.58 -6.94 -8.95
CA SER A 46 12.91 -6.31 -9.05
C SER A 46 12.88 -4.81 -8.83
N LEU A 47 11.83 -4.13 -9.28
CA LEU A 47 11.66 -2.68 -9.05
C LEU A 47 11.43 -2.40 -7.57
N PHE A 48 10.64 -3.22 -6.91
CA PHE A 48 10.43 -3.10 -5.48
C PHE A 48 11.75 -3.27 -4.71
N LYS A 49 12.50 -4.31 -5.03
CA LYS A 49 13.80 -4.60 -4.39
C LYS A 49 14.82 -3.49 -4.56
N SER A 50 14.72 -2.70 -5.64
CA SER A 50 15.65 -1.61 -5.90
C SER A 50 15.40 -0.38 -5.01
N VAL A 51 14.19 -0.21 -4.51
CA VAL A 51 13.75 1.00 -3.78
C VAL A 51 13.44 0.72 -2.32
N TYR A 52 12.79 -0.40 -2.03
CA TYR A 52 12.28 -0.74 -0.70
C TYR A 52 13.00 -1.95 -0.12
N LYS A 53 13.19 -1.93 1.21
CA LYS A 53 13.72 -3.09 1.95
C LYS A 53 12.61 -4.03 2.42
N ASP A 54 11.41 -3.49 2.65
CA ASP A 54 10.28 -4.24 3.21
C ASP A 54 8.95 -3.57 2.89
N ALA A 55 7.88 -4.32 3.08
CA ALA A 55 6.51 -3.83 2.98
C ALA A 55 5.61 -4.63 3.91
N ALA A 56 4.47 -4.06 4.27
CA ALA A 56 3.43 -4.75 5.00
C ALA A 56 2.06 -4.27 4.53
N ILE A 57 1.07 -5.16 4.62
CA ILE A 57 -0.34 -4.81 4.36
C ILE A 57 -1.11 -5.23 5.58
N GLU A 58 -1.84 -4.29 6.17
CA GLU A 58 -2.65 -4.52 7.36
C GLU A 58 -4.11 -4.21 7.06
N VAL A 59 -5.00 -5.05 7.58
CA VAL A 59 -6.45 -4.82 7.49
C VAL A 59 -7.01 -4.82 8.89
N SER A 60 -7.73 -3.77 9.24
CA SER A 60 -8.42 -3.63 10.52
C SER A 60 -9.83 -3.14 10.27
N GLY A 61 -10.84 -3.94 10.63
CA GLY A 61 -12.22 -3.63 10.29
C GLY A 61 -12.40 -3.48 8.78
N ASN A 62 -12.77 -2.29 8.32
CA ASN A 62 -12.92 -1.93 6.91
C ASN A 62 -11.83 -0.97 6.42
N THR A 63 -10.72 -0.90 7.12
CA THR A 63 -9.57 -0.08 6.75
C THR A 63 -8.41 -0.96 6.30
N ILE A 64 -7.83 -0.66 5.15
CA ILE A 64 -6.64 -1.33 4.65
C ILE A 64 -5.47 -0.34 4.63
N THR A 65 -4.31 -0.78 5.13
CA THR A 65 -3.11 0.05 5.23
C THR A 65 -1.95 -0.63 4.53
N TYR A 66 -1.33 0.09 3.61
CA TYR A 66 -0.12 -0.33 2.92
C TYR A 66 1.06 0.39 3.55
N LYS A 67 2.06 -0.36 4.01
CA LYS A 67 3.28 0.19 4.60
C LYS A 67 4.47 -0.13 3.71
N TYR A 68 5.27 0.89 3.40
CA TYR A 68 6.45 0.77 2.56
C TYR A 68 7.67 1.29 3.30
N TYR A 69 8.73 0.49 3.29
CA TYR A 69 9.98 0.80 3.98
C TYR A 69 11.09 0.98 2.94
N TYR A 70 11.61 2.19 2.82
CA TYR A 70 12.74 2.46 1.93
C TYR A 70 14.01 1.79 2.44
N LYS A 71 14.95 1.49 1.52
CA LYS A 71 16.25 0.93 1.87
C LYS A 71 17.13 1.93 2.59
N GLN A 72 17.07 3.20 2.18
CA GLN A 72 17.96 4.25 2.65
C GLN A 72 17.39 4.97 3.86
N GLU A 73 18.24 5.19 4.85
CA GLU A 73 17.97 6.15 5.91
C GLU A 73 18.05 7.56 5.32
N LEU A 74 17.07 8.38 5.61
CA LEU A 74 16.95 9.72 5.05
C LEU A 74 17.21 10.78 6.13
N SER A 75 17.87 11.88 5.74
CA SER A 75 17.97 13.07 6.58
C SER A 75 16.61 13.76 6.68
N ASP A 76 16.43 14.66 7.64
CA ASP A 76 15.18 15.41 7.80
C ASP A 76 14.82 16.19 6.53
N GLU A 77 15.82 16.78 5.87
CA GLU A 77 15.60 17.49 4.59
C GLU A 77 15.14 16.56 3.48
N GLN A 78 15.74 15.36 3.39
CA GLN A 78 15.35 14.35 2.42
C GLN A 78 13.94 13.83 2.70
N ILE A 79 13.59 13.64 3.96
CA ILE A 79 12.24 13.22 4.36
C ILE A 79 11.20 14.23 3.89
N GLU A 80 11.46 15.53 4.12
CA GLU A 80 10.55 16.59 3.66
C GLU A 80 10.40 16.61 2.13
N ALA A 81 11.50 16.41 1.40
CA ALA A 81 11.48 16.37 -0.05
C ALA A 81 10.68 15.16 -0.57
N VAL A 82 10.89 13.98 0.00
CA VAL A 82 10.16 12.76 -0.37
C VAL A 82 8.68 12.89 -0.02
N LYS A 83 8.37 13.42 1.15
CA LYS A 83 7.00 13.68 1.58
C LYS A 83 6.26 14.56 0.58
N ALA A 84 6.87 15.68 0.18
CA ALA A 84 6.28 16.59 -0.81
C ALA A 84 6.03 15.89 -2.14
N GLN A 85 6.93 15.03 -2.58
CA GLN A 85 6.77 14.26 -3.81
C GLN A 85 5.63 13.25 -3.71
N LEU A 86 5.54 12.54 -2.59
CA LEU A 86 4.49 11.54 -2.37
C LEU A 86 3.10 12.21 -2.32
N GLU A 87 2.99 13.35 -1.68
CA GLU A 87 1.74 14.11 -1.63
C GLU A 87 1.28 14.56 -3.02
N LYS A 88 2.21 14.79 -3.94
CA LYS A 88 1.91 15.19 -5.32
C LYS A 88 1.77 14.02 -6.29
N SER A 89 2.03 12.80 -5.86
CA SER A 89 2.09 11.64 -6.75
C SER A 89 0.73 11.07 -7.15
N GLY A 90 -0.38 11.59 -6.61
CA GLY A 90 -1.72 11.10 -6.90
C GLY A 90 -2.12 9.87 -6.08
N LEU A 91 -1.51 9.66 -4.92
CA LEU A 91 -1.82 8.54 -4.04
C LEU A 91 -3.29 8.53 -3.58
N GLU A 92 -3.92 9.68 -3.45
CA GLU A 92 -5.35 9.76 -3.13
C GLU A 92 -6.21 9.13 -4.22
N LYS A 93 -5.86 9.34 -5.48
CA LYS A 93 -6.54 8.69 -6.63
C LYS A 93 -6.29 7.19 -6.63
N GLN A 94 -5.08 6.77 -6.24
CA GLN A 94 -4.77 5.36 -6.10
C GLN A 94 -5.58 4.72 -4.97
N ALA A 95 -5.78 5.44 -3.87
CA ALA A 95 -6.65 4.99 -2.78
C ALA A 95 -8.08 4.74 -3.29
N ASP A 96 -8.61 5.64 -4.10
CA ASP A 96 -9.93 5.47 -4.72
C ASP A 96 -9.96 4.23 -5.62
N SER A 97 -8.91 4.00 -6.39
CA SER A 97 -8.80 2.82 -7.26
C SER A 97 -8.75 1.53 -6.44
N VAL A 98 -8.02 1.52 -5.33
CA VAL A 98 -7.95 0.38 -4.40
C VAL A 98 -9.33 0.10 -3.83
N LYS A 99 -10.04 1.13 -3.36
CA LYS A 99 -11.41 0.98 -2.84
C LYS A 99 -12.33 0.33 -3.86
N SER A 100 -12.29 0.79 -5.11
CA SER A 100 -13.10 0.25 -6.20
C SER A 100 -12.75 -1.21 -6.50
N SER A 101 -11.47 -1.54 -6.54
CA SER A 101 -11.00 -2.90 -6.81
C SER A 101 -11.39 -3.87 -5.70
N ILE A 102 -11.25 -3.46 -4.45
CA ILE A 102 -11.63 -4.27 -3.29
C ILE A 102 -13.15 -4.47 -3.27
N LYS A 103 -13.92 -3.43 -3.54
CA LYS A 103 -15.38 -3.53 -3.64
C LYS A 103 -15.81 -4.54 -4.71
N LYS A 104 -15.17 -4.53 -5.87
CA LYS A 104 -15.45 -5.49 -6.95
C LYS A 104 -15.11 -6.92 -6.55
N SER A 105 -14.00 -7.11 -5.84
CA SER A 105 -13.51 -8.44 -5.47
C SER A 105 -14.23 -9.02 -4.26
N THR A 106 -14.54 -8.22 -3.26
CA THR A 106 -15.09 -8.67 -1.99
C THR A 106 -16.57 -8.33 -1.78
N GLY A 107 -17.10 -7.38 -2.55
CA GLY A 107 -18.41 -6.79 -2.32
C GLY A 107 -18.42 -5.74 -1.21
N ILE A 108 -17.28 -5.47 -0.59
CA ILE A 108 -17.14 -4.53 0.53
C ILE A 108 -16.27 -3.35 0.10
N GLU A 109 -16.81 -2.14 0.20
CA GLU A 109 -16.03 -0.93 0.00
C GLU A 109 -15.27 -0.59 1.29
N PRO A 110 -13.94 -0.43 1.24
CA PRO A 110 -13.19 0.00 2.41
C PRO A 110 -13.66 1.39 2.89
N ASP A 111 -13.70 1.56 4.21
CA ASP A 111 -13.97 2.88 4.80
C ASP A 111 -12.82 3.83 4.50
N SER A 112 -11.59 3.32 4.59
CA SER A 112 -10.41 4.08 4.20
C SER A 112 -9.30 3.16 3.68
N VAL A 113 -8.43 3.75 2.86
CA VAL A 113 -7.19 3.15 2.38
C VAL A 113 -6.06 4.09 2.75
N ALA A 114 -5.06 3.58 3.44
CA ALA A 114 -3.92 4.37 3.88
C ALA A 114 -2.61 3.85 3.25
N PHE A 115 -1.72 4.77 2.89
CA PHE A 115 -0.37 4.48 2.46
C PHE A 115 0.58 5.17 3.42
N ILE A 116 1.43 4.39 4.08
CA ILE A 116 2.41 4.91 5.03
C ILE A 116 3.81 4.57 4.53
N TYR A 117 4.67 5.56 4.46
CA TYR A 117 6.04 5.43 3.99
C TYR A 117 7.00 5.67 5.13
N TYR A 118 7.98 4.78 5.24
CA TYR A 118 9.05 4.83 6.26
C TYR A 118 10.41 4.87 5.57
N ASP A 119 11.39 5.51 6.21
CA ASP A 119 12.78 5.46 5.72
C ASP A 119 13.49 4.16 6.14
N GLY A 120 14.78 4.03 5.83
CA GLY A 120 15.56 2.85 6.16
C GLY A 120 15.78 2.63 7.66
N ALA A 121 15.56 3.65 8.49
CA ALA A 121 15.59 3.57 9.95
C ALA A 121 14.21 3.41 10.59
N ASP A 122 13.18 3.07 9.77
CA ASP A 122 11.79 2.90 10.18
C ASP A 122 11.13 4.18 10.72
N LYS A 123 11.65 5.33 10.31
CA LYS A 123 11.07 6.63 10.65
C LYS A 123 9.97 6.98 9.64
N GLU A 124 8.78 7.33 10.12
CA GLU A 124 7.67 7.67 9.25
C GLU A 124 7.98 8.93 8.43
N ILE A 125 7.83 8.81 7.11
CA ILE A 125 7.98 9.93 6.17
C ILE A 125 6.65 10.64 6.00
N CYS A 126 5.61 9.91 5.61
CA CYS A 126 4.26 10.46 5.47
C CYS A 126 3.21 9.37 5.51
N LYS A 127 1.98 9.79 5.80
CA LYS A 127 0.78 8.95 5.72
C LYS A 127 -0.23 9.66 4.83
N ILE A 128 -0.73 8.94 3.83
CA ILE A 128 -1.79 9.42 2.95
C ILE A 128 -2.96 8.48 3.11
N GLU A 129 -4.10 9.02 3.51
CA GLU A 129 -5.31 8.25 3.79
C GLU A 129 -6.51 8.88 3.12
N LYS A 130 -7.36 8.02 2.54
CA LYS A 130 -8.63 8.46 1.94
C LYS A 130 -9.75 7.44 2.10
#